data_2b51ce0a504a47b37649ac6d0ed3c01e
#
_entry.id   2b51ce0a504a47b37649ac6d0ed3c01e
#
_cell.length_a   1.000
_cell.length_b   1.000
_cell.length_c   1.000
_cell.angle_alpha   90.00
_cell.angle_beta   90.00
_cell.angle_gamma   90.00
#
_symmetry.space_group_name_H-M   'P 1'
#
loop_
_entity.id
_entity.type
_entity.pdbx_description
1 polymer ?
#
loop_
_entity_poly.entity_id
_entity_poly.type
_entity_poly.pdbx_seq_one_letter_code
_entity_poly.pdbx_strand_id
1 'polypeptide(L)'
;MKVLHIVSGMGIKEGGVATCTYELVAGLRKSKTETEILSYEPAKGDRLISEEDYILSVKGKKLKFYLYSKQFKKKIDSLNDYHLYHANGVWQYPSHIAAVIARKKKIPLVISPHGMLYPQDLQKRKFFKKILWRWFLKKDLNNATCIHATCMEEMNHLRSLGISAPIAVIPNPIGIIDYNFNNLQYQLNKKRSIGYLGRLDPRKNVECLIYAWYNLKDQMQNEELVIIGSGDIKYENFLKNEVQRLQLTNVLFTGFLSGREKYDRIASLSYLAVPSHFENFGMNIAEALSFKVPVLASKGTPWEDLITNNCGWWIENDIQSFTTAIHEAMRLSESKRLEMGENGYNLIKNKYATDKVVYKMNLLYKSIVKGEFSSEMNFVY
;
A
#
# COMPACT_ATOMS: atom_id res chain seq x y z
N MET A 1 9.80 -25.42 -3.55
CA MET A 1 8.68 -24.96 -2.69
C MET A 1 7.71 -24.20 -3.59
N LYS A 2 6.44 -24.57 -3.56
CA LYS A 2 5.38 -23.93 -4.34
C LYS A 2 4.39 -23.25 -3.41
N VAL A 3 4.10 -21.96 -3.65
CA VAL A 3 3.24 -21.11 -2.80
C VAL A 3 2.06 -20.60 -3.60
N LEU A 4 0.86 -20.66 -3.02
CA LEU A 4 -0.34 -20.06 -3.60
C LEU A 4 -0.69 -18.78 -2.85
N HIS A 5 -0.63 -17.65 -3.51
CA HIS A 5 -1.20 -16.40 -3.02
C HIS A 5 -2.68 -16.34 -3.38
N ILE A 6 -3.51 -16.00 -2.42
CA ILE A 6 -4.95 -15.88 -2.59
C ILE A 6 -5.35 -14.43 -2.30
N VAL A 7 -6.02 -13.79 -3.25
CA VAL A 7 -6.47 -12.40 -3.14
C VAL A 7 -7.83 -12.24 -3.80
N SER A 8 -8.60 -11.23 -3.41
CA SER A 8 -9.95 -11.02 -3.95
C SER A 8 -9.99 -10.50 -5.38
N GLY A 9 -8.96 -9.81 -5.83
CA GLY A 9 -8.87 -9.27 -7.18
C GLY A 9 -7.46 -8.81 -7.53
N MET A 10 -7.12 -8.89 -8.82
CA MET A 10 -5.84 -8.46 -9.40
C MET A 10 -6.07 -7.42 -10.51
N GLY A 11 -7.16 -6.67 -10.44
CA GLY A 11 -7.43 -5.54 -11.34
C GLY A 11 -6.58 -4.31 -11.00
N ILE A 12 -6.31 -3.47 -12.00
CA ILE A 12 -5.56 -2.21 -11.82
C ILE A 12 -6.29 -1.29 -10.83
N LYS A 13 -7.62 -1.30 -10.82
CA LYS A 13 -8.45 -0.47 -9.93
C LYS A 13 -8.60 -1.03 -8.51
N GLU A 14 -8.13 -2.24 -8.23
CA GLU A 14 -8.19 -2.85 -6.89
C GLU A 14 -7.24 -2.18 -5.88
N GLY A 15 -6.22 -1.49 -6.37
CA GLY A 15 -5.34 -0.65 -5.55
C GLY A 15 -4.21 -1.40 -4.84
N GLY A 16 -3.78 -0.89 -3.68
CA GLY A 16 -2.52 -1.27 -3.04
C GLY A 16 -2.33 -2.75 -2.74
N VAL A 17 -3.39 -3.50 -2.35
CA VAL A 17 -3.27 -4.94 -2.06
C VAL A 17 -2.95 -5.74 -3.32
N ALA A 18 -3.59 -5.43 -4.46
CA ALA A 18 -3.29 -6.07 -5.73
C ALA A 18 -1.84 -5.79 -6.16
N THR A 19 -1.43 -4.51 -6.09
CA THR A 19 -0.09 -4.08 -6.47
C THR A 19 0.99 -4.74 -5.62
N CYS A 20 0.88 -4.70 -4.29
CA CYS A 20 1.91 -5.30 -3.42
C CYS A 20 1.94 -6.83 -3.52
N THR A 21 0.79 -7.49 -3.74
CA THR A 21 0.74 -8.94 -3.99
C THR A 21 1.45 -9.29 -5.29
N TYR A 22 1.21 -8.53 -6.36
CA TYR A 22 1.88 -8.73 -7.65
C TYR A 22 3.40 -8.55 -7.52
N GLU A 23 3.85 -7.44 -6.94
CA GLU A 23 5.28 -7.13 -6.76
C GLU A 23 5.98 -8.22 -5.92
N LEU A 24 5.34 -8.70 -4.85
CA LEU A 24 5.87 -9.77 -4.03
C LEU A 24 6.01 -11.07 -4.82
N VAL A 25 4.96 -11.48 -5.52
CA VAL A 25 4.95 -12.73 -6.28
C VAL A 25 5.93 -12.68 -7.45
N ALA A 26 5.97 -11.58 -8.20
CA ALA A 26 6.94 -11.38 -9.27
C ALA A 26 8.40 -11.46 -8.75
N GLY A 27 8.67 -10.84 -7.61
CA GLY A 27 9.97 -10.91 -6.95
C GLY A 27 10.33 -12.31 -6.44
N LEU A 28 9.37 -13.04 -5.84
CA LEU A 28 9.55 -14.43 -5.41
C LEU A 28 9.89 -15.34 -6.60
N ARG A 29 9.20 -15.19 -7.72
CA ARG A 29 9.48 -15.95 -8.95
C ARG A 29 10.88 -15.65 -9.52
N LYS A 30 11.29 -14.37 -9.54
CA LYS A 30 12.67 -13.98 -9.89
C LYS A 30 13.72 -14.65 -8.97
N SER A 31 13.38 -14.86 -7.70
CA SER A 31 14.24 -15.59 -6.74
C SER A 31 14.10 -17.11 -6.80
N LYS A 32 13.48 -17.66 -7.87
CA LYS A 32 13.26 -19.09 -8.12
C LYS A 32 12.34 -19.78 -7.10
N THR A 33 11.48 -19.03 -6.43
CA THR A 33 10.39 -19.60 -5.63
C THR A 33 9.15 -19.70 -6.50
N GLU A 34 8.67 -20.91 -6.73
CA GLU A 34 7.48 -21.15 -7.52
C GLU A 34 6.26 -20.58 -6.79
N THR A 35 5.63 -19.58 -7.38
CA THR A 35 4.49 -18.87 -6.79
C THR A 35 3.43 -18.59 -7.83
N GLU A 36 2.17 -18.72 -7.42
CA GLU A 36 1.00 -18.39 -8.26
C GLU A 36 0.01 -17.54 -7.46
N ILE A 37 -0.84 -16.80 -8.16
CA ILE A 37 -1.89 -15.96 -7.58
C ILE A 37 -3.24 -16.52 -8.00
N LEU A 38 -4.13 -16.79 -7.04
CA LEU A 38 -5.52 -17.11 -7.30
C LEU A 38 -6.41 -15.93 -6.93
N SER A 39 -7.15 -15.40 -7.91
CA SER A 39 -8.06 -14.27 -7.71
C SER A 39 -9.36 -14.42 -8.49
N TYR A 40 -10.30 -13.50 -8.28
CA TYR A 40 -11.39 -13.31 -9.23
C TYR A 40 -10.94 -12.55 -10.47
N GLU A 41 -11.64 -12.76 -11.59
CA GLU A 41 -11.49 -11.89 -12.75
C GLU A 41 -11.76 -10.42 -12.38
N PRO A 42 -11.08 -9.48 -13.05
CA PRO A 42 -11.33 -8.05 -12.88
C PRO A 42 -12.81 -7.70 -13.09
N ALA A 43 -13.25 -6.63 -12.47
CA ALA A 43 -14.60 -6.10 -12.70
C ALA A 43 -14.75 -5.61 -14.15
N LYS A 44 -15.99 -5.55 -14.64
CA LYS A 44 -16.28 -5.01 -15.98
C LYS A 44 -15.70 -3.59 -16.13
N GLY A 45 -14.91 -3.38 -17.16
CA GLY A 45 -14.21 -2.10 -17.43
C GLY A 45 -12.92 -1.90 -16.61
N ASP A 46 -12.43 -2.96 -15.99
CA ASP A 46 -11.08 -3.04 -15.42
C ASP A 46 -10.28 -4.14 -16.14
N ARG A 47 -8.97 -4.12 -16.02
CA ARG A 47 -8.06 -5.14 -16.58
C ARG A 47 -7.11 -5.65 -15.52
N LEU A 48 -6.55 -6.84 -15.74
CA LEU A 48 -5.52 -7.39 -14.86
C LEU A 48 -4.31 -6.46 -14.78
N ILE A 49 -3.65 -6.46 -13.63
CA ILE A 49 -2.41 -5.72 -13.41
C ILE A 49 -1.28 -6.25 -14.30
N SER A 50 -1.34 -7.54 -14.64
CA SER A 50 -0.47 -8.23 -15.59
C SER A 50 -1.19 -9.45 -16.18
N GLU A 51 -0.82 -9.87 -17.39
CA GLU A 51 -1.36 -11.04 -18.08
C GLU A 51 -0.46 -12.29 -17.95
N GLU A 52 0.33 -12.35 -16.90
CA GLU A 52 1.23 -13.46 -16.61
C GLU A 52 0.45 -14.76 -16.31
N ASP A 53 0.99 -15.89 -16.75
CA ASP A 53 0.39 -17.22 -16.66
C ASP A 53 0.20 -17.72 -15.22
N TYR A 54 0.97 -17.18 -14.29
CA TYR A 54 0.85 -17.48 -12.86
C TYR A 54 -0.30 -16.74 -12.14
N ILE A 55 -1.07 -15.92 -12.86
CA ILE A 55 -2.28 -15.27 -12.33
C ILE A 55 -3.51 -16.09 -12.73
N LEU A 56 -3.97 -16.92 -11.81
CA LEU A 56 -5.11 -17.80 -12.00
C LEU A 56 -6.41 -17.05 -11.69
N SER A 57 -7.17 -16.72 -12.72
CA SER A 57 -8.44 -15.98 -12.57
C SER A 57 -9.65 -16.92 -12.53
N VAL A 58 -10.59 -16.67 -11.61
CA VAL A 58 -11.83 -17.40 -11.46
C VAL A 58 -13.01 -16.58 -11.97
N LYS A 59 -13.68 -17.12 -13.01
CA LYS A 59 -14.97 -16.60 -13.50
C LYS A 59 -16.10 -16.95 -12.54
N GLY A 60 -17.16 -16.18 -12.56
CA GLY A 60 -18.42 -16.57 -11.96
C GLY A 60 -19.10 -15.50 -11.12
N LYS A 61 -20.36 -15.80 -10.78
CA LYS A 61 -21.20 -14.93 -9.94
C LYS A 61 -20.65 -14.89 -8.52
N LYS A 62 -20.51 -13.69 -7.98
CA LYS A 62 -20.09 -13.42 -6.60
C LYS A 62 -21.12 -12.54 -5.89
N LEU A 63 -21.42 -12.84 -4.64
CA LEU A 63 -22.28 -11.97 -3.81
C LEU A 63 -21.51 -10.69 -3.47
N LYS A 64 -22.12 -9.51 -3.74
CA LYS A 64 -21.44 -8.20 -3.71
C LYS A 64 -20.58 -7.89 -2.47
N PHE A 65 -20.96 -8.35 -1.29
CA PHE A 65 -20.28 -7.94 -0.06
C PHE A 65 -19.18 -8.89 0.39
N TYR A 66 -19.46 -10.19 0.35
CA TYR A 66 -18.57 -11.21 0.86
C TYR A 66 -17.80 -11.90 -0.26
N LEU A 67 -18.17 -11.63 -1.49
CA LEU A 67 -17.60 -12.24 -2.70
C LEU A 67 -17.71 -13.77 -2.70
N TYR A 68 -18.76 -14.35 -2.09
CA TYR A 68 -18.98 -15.79 -2.09
C TYR A 68 -19.10 -16.36 -3.51
N SER A 69 -18.40 -17.46 -3.78
CA SER A 69 -18.45 -18.16 -5.07
C SER A 69 -18.16 -19.65 -4.91
N LYS A 70 -19.09 -20.47 -5.41
CA LYS A 70 -18.88 -21.93 -5.48
C LYS A 70 -17.72 -22.29 -6.43
N GLN A 71 -17.55 -21.53 -7.51
CA GLN A 71 -16.48 -21.72 -8.48
C GLN A 71 -15.10 -21.49 -7.85
N PHE A 72 -14.96 -20.43 -7.03
CA PHE A 72 -13.72 -20.15 -6.32
C PHE A 72 -13.37 -21.29 -5.34
N LYS A 73 -14.36 -21.78 -4.58
CA LYS A 73 -14.17 -22.95 -3.71
C LYS A 73 -13.73 -24.19 -4.50
N LYS A 74 -14.41 -24.50 -5.62
CA LYS A 74 -14.03 -25.63 -6.47
C LYS A 74 -12.60 -25.47 -7.01
N LYS A 75 -12.23 -24.28 -7.45
CA LYS A 75 -10.90 -24.01 -7.98
C LYS A 75 -9.82 -24.21 -6.93
N ILE A 76 -9.92 -23.59 -5.75
CA ILE A 76 -8.89 -23.73 -4.70
C ILE A 76 -8.83 -25.17 -4.15
N ASP A 77 -9.96 -25.90 -4.09
CA ASP A 77 -10.00 -27.29 -3.64
C ASP A 77 -9.36 -28.26 -4.68
N SER A 78 -9.45 -27.94 -5.98
CA SER A 78 -8.81 -28.71 -7.05
C SER A 78 -7.30 -28.45 -7.21
N LEU A 79 -6.78 -27.37 -6.63
CA LEU A 79 -5.35 -27.06 -6.67
C LEU A 79 -4.62 -27.93 -5.64
N ASN A 80 -3.67 -28.73 -6.11
CA ASN A 80 -2.82 -29.60 -5.31
C ASN A 80 -1.36 -29.16 -5.42
N ASP A 81 -0.46 -29.81 -4.70
CA ASP A 81 1.00 -29.64 -4.77
C ASP A 81 1.53 -28.29 -4.29
N TYR A 82 0.74 -27.55 -3.50
CA TYR A 82 1.21 -26.36 -2.82
C TYR A 82 1.70 -26.71 -1.40
N HIS A 83 2.84 -26.15 -1.06
CA HIS A 83 3.47 -26.33 0.24
C HIS A 83 3.01 -25.26 1.27
N LEU A 84 2.45 -24.15 0.78
CA LEU A 84 2.01 -23.03 1.60
C LEU A 84 0.93 -22.21 0.89
N TYR A 85 -0.06 -21.75 1.63
CA TYR A 85 -1.03 -20.75 1.18
C TYR A 85 -0.74 -19.41 1.85
N HIS A 86 -0.86 -18.31 1.08
CA HIS A 86 -0.75 -16.95 1.59
C HIS A 86 -1.99 -16.15 1.19
N ALA A 87 -2.91 -15.95 2.14
CA ALA A 87 -4.15 -15.18 1.93
C ALA A 87 -3.92 -13.69 2.15
N ASN A 88 -4.30 -12.85 1.19
CA ASN A 88 -4.17 -11.41 1.22
C ASN A 88 -5.55 -10.74 1.41
N GLY A 89 -5.72 -10.06 2.54
CA GLY A 89 -6.99 -9.52 3.02
C GLY A 89 -7.74 -10.49 3.95
N VAL A 90 -8.78 -10.01 4.63
CA VAL A 90 -9.44 -10.79 5.71
C VAL A 90 -10.97 -10.79 5.67
N TRP A 91 -11.63 -9.81 5.02
CA TRP A 91 -13.09 -9.65 5.10
C TRP A 91 -13.86 -10.40 4.02
N GLN A 92 -13.16 -10.99 3.05
CA GLN A 92 -13.76 -11.54 1.86
C GLN A 92 -13.63 -13.07 1.81
N TYR A 93 -14.53 -13.71 1.08
CA TYR A 93 -14.62 -15.17 0.97
C TYR A 93 -13.33 -15.87 0.54
N PRO A 94 -12.53 -15.33 -0.40
CA PRO A 94 -11.27 -15.97 -0.80
C PRO A 94 -10.35 -16.28 0.38
N SER A 95 -10.17 -15.35 1.31
CA SER A 95 -9.31 -15.55 2.49
C SER A 95 -9.88 -16.58 3.46
N HIS A 96 -11.19 -16.52 3.73
CA HIS A 96 -11.85 -17.51 4.58
C HIS A 96 -11.79 -18.92 3.98
N ILE A 97 -12.13 -19.08 2.69
CA ILE A 97 -12.10 -20.41 2.06
C ILE A 97 -10.68 -20.95 1.94
N ALA A 98 -9.67 -20.08 1.77
CA ALA A 98 -8.27 -20.48 1.85
C ALA A 98 -7.93 -21.07 3.22
N ALA A 99 -8.37 -20.43 4.32
CA ALA A 99 -8.16 -20.96 5.67
C ALA A 99 -8.88 -22.30 5.91
N VAL A 100 -10.10 -22.47 5.39
CA VAL A 100 -10.85 -23.72 5.49
C VAL A 100 -10.14 -24.85 4.72
N ILE A 101 -9.72 -24.59 3.49
CA ILE A 101 -9.07 -25.61 2.65
C ILE A 101 -7.65 -25.92 3.16
N ALA A 102 -6.90 -24.92 3.60
CA ALA A 102 -5.58 -25.10 4.21
C ALA A 102 -5.66 -26.07 5.41
N ARG A 103 -6.62 -25.86 6.33
CA ARG A 103 -6.84 -26.79 7.45
C ARG A 103 -7.22 -28.19 6.99
N LYS A 104 -8.13 -28.31 6.00
CA LYS A 104 -8.56 -29.61 5.47
C LYS A 104 -7.39 -30.38 4.85
N LYS A 105 -6.53 -29.72 4.10
CA LYS A 105 -5.37 -30.29 3.39
C LYS A 105 -4.10 -30.35 4.25
N LYS A 106 -4.13 -29.81 5.47
CA LYS A 106 -2.95 -29.65 6.37
C LYS A 106 -1.82 -28.86 5.70
N ILE A 107 -2.17 -27.85 4.90
CA ILE A 107 -1.22 -26.93 4.28
C ILE A 107 -1.00 -25.73 5.22
N PRO A 108 0.25 -25.33 5.52
CA PRO A 108 0.54 -24.11 6.26
C PRO A 108 -0.11 -22.87 5.63
N LEU A 109 -0.61 -21.96 6.47
CA LEU A 109 -1.30 -20.76 6.03
C LEU A 109 -0.66 -19.50 6.62
N VAL A 110 -0.31 -18.55 5.76
CA VAL A 110 0.00 -17.17 6.12
C VAL A 110 -1.20 -16.28 5.77
N ILE A 111 -1.54 -15.33 6.64
CA ILE A 111 -2.60 -14.34 6.36
C ILE A 111 -2.02 -12.94 6.51
N SER A 112 -2.18 -12.10 5.47
CA SER A 112 -1.85 -10.67 5.49
C SER A 112 -3.12 -9.84 5.59
N PRO A 113 -3.41 -9.17 6.73
CA PRO A 113 -4.60 -8.34 6.88
C PRO A 113 -4.57 -7.04 6.08
N HIS A 114 -3.38 -6.52 5.75
CA HIS A 114 -3.20 -5.26 5.01
C HIS A 114 -3.97 -4.07 5.60
N GLY A 115 -3.91 -3.91 6.92
CA GLY A 115 -4.57 -2.81 7.64
C GLY A 115 -6.09 -2.90 7.75
N MET A 116 -6.71 -3.95 7.23
CA MET A 116 -8.17 -4.08 7.22
C MET A 116 -8.80 -4.29 8.61
N LEU A 117 -7.98 -4.49 9.64
CA LEU A 117 -8.42 -4.70 11.02
C LEU A 117 -8.25 -3.48 11.91
N TYR A 118 -7.70 -2.39 11.43
CA TYR A 118 -7.58 -1.15 12.20
C TYR A 118 -8.95 -0.56 12.60
N PRO A 119 -9.03 0.21 13.70
CA PRO A 119 -10.28 0.77 14.23
C PRO A 119 -11.09 1.53 13.17
N GLN A 120 -10.41 2.31 12.33
CA GLN A 120 -11.02 3.11 11.27
C GLN A 120 -11.74 2.24 10.21
N ASP A 121 -11.12 1.12 9.86
CA ASP A 121 -11.75 0.16 8.94
C ASP A 121 -12.82 -0.69 9.62
N LEU A 122 -12.69 -0.99 10.90
CA LEU A 122 -13.69 -1.73 11.67
C LEU A 122 -15.01 -0.97 11.81
N GLN A 123 -14.99 0.36 11.79
CA GLN A 123 -16.21 1.19 11.83
C GLN A 123 -17.05 1.05 10.54
N LYS A 124 -16.40 0.78 9.39
CA LYS A 124 -17.12 0.55 8.13
C LYS A 124 -17.86 -0.77 8.19
N ARG A 125 -19.21 -0.74 8.03
CA ARG A 125 -20.07 -1.94 8.11
C ARG A 125 -19.87 -2.72 9.42
N LYS A 126 -19.73 -2.00 10.52
CA LYS A 126 -19.40 -2.51 11.87
C LYS A 126 -20.19 -3.76 12.26
N PHE A 127 -21.51 -3.75 12.08
CA PHE A 127 -22.36 -4.88 12.43
C PHE A 127 -22.00 -6.16 11.66
N PHE A 128 -21.84 -6.05 10.34
CA PHE A 128 -21.47 -7.19 9.49
C PHE A 128 -20.08 -7.73 9.85
N LYS A 129 -19.10 -6.85 10.04
CA LYS A 129 -17.74 -7.23 10.44
C LYS A 129 -17.71 -7.90 11.82
N LYS A 130 -18.53 -7.42 12.78
CA LYS A 130 -18.65 -8.05 14.09
C LYS A 130 -19.16 -9.49 14.02
N ILE A 131 -20.13 -9.77 13.13
CA ILE A 131 -20.62 -11.12 12.87
C ILE A 131 -19.50 -12.01 12.30
N LEU A 132 -18.84 -11.56 11.21
CA LEU A 132 -17.78 -12.33 10.58
C LEU A 132 -16.62 -12.59 11.53
N TRP A 133 -16.24 -11.58 12.35
CA TRP A 133 -15.20 -11.70 13.36
C TRP A 133 -15.51 -12.83 14.36
N ARG A 134 -16.74 -12.83 14.90
CA ARG A 134 -17.16 -13.82 15.91
C ARG A 134 -17.32 -15.23 15.34
N TRP A 135 -17.79 -15.35 14.10
CA TRP A 135 -18.11 -16.65 13.52
C TRP A 135 -16.89 -17.40 13.01
N PHE A 136 -15.96 -16.71 12.37
CA PHE A 136 -14.82 -17.41 11.77
C PHE A 136 -13.51 -16.61 11.71
N LEU A 137 -13.53 -15.27 11.53
CA LEU A 137 -12.31 -14.55 11.21
C LEU A 137 -11.26 -14.62 12.33
N LYS A 138 -11.67 -14.40 13.60
CA LYS A 138 -10.74 -14.54 14.74
C LYS A 138 -10.17 -15.95 14.82
N LYS A 139 -10.98 -16.97 14.53
CA LYS A 139 -10.53 -18.38 14.49
C LYS A 139 -9.57 -18.62 13.35
N ASP A 140 -9.85 -18.10 12.15
CA ASP A 140 -8.97 -18.24 10.98
C ASP A 140 -7.60 -17.60 11.23
N LEU A 141 -7.57 -16.40 11.82
CA LEU A 141 -6.33 -15.70 12.18
C LEU A 141 -5.55 -16.46 13.26
N ASN A 142 -6.19 -16.92 14.34
CA ASN A 142 -5.49 -17.62 15.42
C ASN A 142 -5.03 -19.04 15.03
N ASN A 143 -5.61 -19.64 14.00
CA ASN A 143 -5.17 -20.94 13.47
C ASN A 143 -4.27 -20.81 12.23
N ALA A 144 -3.94 -19.59 11.81
CA ALA A 144 -2.92 -19.39 10.79
C ALA A 144 -1.55 -19.82 11.33
N THR A 145 -0.70 -20.37 10.48
CA THR A 145 0.67 -20.72 10.85
C THR A 145 1.47 -19.46 11.19
N CYS A 146 1.19 -18.36 10.47
CA CYS A 146 1.77 -17.06 10.74
C CYS A 146 0.85 -15.96 10.17
N ILE A 147 0.81 -14.81 10.83
CA ILE A 147 0.23 -13.58 10.28
C ILE A 147 1.37 -12.74 9.71
N HIS A 148 1.16 -12.16 8.54
CA HIS A 148 2.10 -11.20 7.97
C HIS A 148 1.56 -9.79 8.17
N ALA A 149 2.20 -9.00 9.01
CA ALA A 149 1.96 -7.57 9.21
C ALA A 149 2.98 -6.75 8.42
N THR A 150 2.58 -5.59 7.91
CA THR A 150 3.45 -4.75 7.07
C THR A 150 4.29 -3.76 7.88
N CYS A 151 3.93 -3.52 9.14
CA CYS A 151 4.63 -2.64 10.07
C CYS A 151 4.37 -3.06 11.53
N MET A 152 5.18 -2.53 12.45
CA MET A 152 5.06 -2.80 13.88
C MET A 152 3.72 -2.34 14.46
N GLU A 153 3.18 -1.22 13.96
CA GLU A 153 1.88 -0.71 14.41
C GLU A 153 0.76 -1.71 14.08
N GLU A 154 0.74 -2.28 12.87
CA GLU A 154 -0.21 -3.34 12.50
C GLU A 154 -0.07 -4.56 13.42
N MET A 155 1.15 -4.99 13.72
CA MET A 155 1.42 -6.10 14.63
C MET A 155 0.87 -5.81 16.04
N ASN A 156 1.18 -4.64 16.62
CA ASN A 156 0.70 -4.24 17.94
C ASN A 156 -0.83 -4.20 17.98
N HIS A 157 -1.44 -3.69 16.93
CA HIS A 157 -2.90 -3.64 16.81
C HIS A 157 -3.51 -5.05 16.75
N LEU A 158 -2.94 -5.96 15.96
CA LEU A 158 -3.38 -7.36 15.91
C LEU A 158 -3.30 -8.02 17.28
N ARG A 159 -2.23 -7.79 18.04
CA ARG A 159 -2.09 -8.27 19.44
C ARG A 159 -3.20 -7.71 20.34
N SER A 160 -3.53 -6.43 20.21
CA SER A 160 -4.63 -5.81 20.98
C SER A 160 -6.01 -6.41 20.69
N LEU A 161 -6.22 -6.97 19.49
CA LEU A 161 -7.43 -7.71 19.12
C LEU A 161 -7.45 -9.16 19.65
N GLY A 162 -6.41 -9.58 20.36
CA GLY A 162 -6.30 -10.93 20.93
C GLY A 162 -5.93 -11.99 19.88
N ILE A 163 -5.11 -11.61 18.91
CA ILE A 163 -4.50 -12.55 17.97
C ILE A 163 -3.24 -13.13 18.61
N SER A 164 -3.20 -14.45 18.75
CA SER A 164 -2.13 -15.21 19.41
C SER A 164 -1.18 -15.93 18.44
N ALA A 165 -1.56 -16.08 17.18
CA ALA A 165 -0.70 -16.68 16.15
C ALA A 165 0.63 -15.92 16.04
N PRO A 166 1.75 -16.56 15.63
CA PRO A 166 2.99 -15.87 15.30
C PRO A 166 2.77 -14.76 14.28
N ILE A 167 3.42 -13.61 14.44
CA ILE A 167 3.30 -12.47 13.51
C ILE A 167 4.68 -12.14 12.95
N ALA A 168 4.84 -12.22 11.64
CA ALA A 168 6.01 -11.73 10.94
C ALA A 168 5.76 -10.29 10.47
N VAL A 169 6.68 -9.38 10.80
CA VAL A 169 6.64 -7.98 10.36
C VAL A 169 7.58 -7.81 9.17
N ILE A 170 7.01 -7.78 7.98
CA ILE A 170 7.74 -7.63 6.72
C ILE A 170 7.04 -6.54 5.90
N PRO A 171 7.73 -5.47 5.47
CA PRO A 171 7.08 -4.39 4.72
C PRO A 171 6.59 -4.84 3.34
N ASN A 172 5.73 -4.05 2.72
CA ASN A 172 5.37 -4.26 1.33
C ASN A 172 6.59 -4.02 0.42
N PRO A 173 6.77 -4.83 -0.64
CA PRO A 173 7.85 -4.66 -1.59
C PRO A 173 7.63 -3.44 -2.48
N ILE A 174 8.71 -2.75 -2.80
CA ILE A 174 8.73 -1.64 -3.74
C ILE A 174 9.64 -1.99 -4.91
N GLY A 175 9.06 -2.07 -6.09
CA GLY A 175 9.82 -2.21 -7.32
C GLY A 175 10.62 -0.94 -7.58
N ILE A 176 11.95 -1.04 -7.56
CA ILE A 176 12.80 0.05 -8.01
C ILE A 176 12.80 0.02 -9.53
N ILE A 177 12.25 1.07 -10.12
CA ILE A 177 12.18 1.24 -11.56
C ILE A 177 13.49 1.87 -12.00
N ASP A 178 14.11 1.31 -13.04
CA ASP A 178 15.23 1.94 -13.70
C ASP A 178 14.71 3.15 -14.50
N TYR A 179 14.59 4.26 -13.77
CA TYR A 179 14.08 5.50 -14.30
C TYR A 179 15.25 6.39 -14.72
N ASN A 180 15.28 6.75 -16.00
CA ASN A 180 16.32 7.64 -16.51
C ASN A 180 16.07 9.08 -16.06
N PHE A 181 16.65 9.44 -14.91
CA PHE A 181 16.57 10.80 -14.35
C PHE A 181 17.24 11.87 -15.23
N ASN A 182 18.10 11.50 -16.19
CA ASN A 182 18.77 12.47 -17.06
C ASN A 182 17.80 13.15 -18.05
N ASN A 183 16.67 12.54 -18.39
CA ASN A 183 15.61 13.18 -19.16
C ASN A 183 14.84 14.23 -18.35
N LEU A 184 15.11 14.35 -17.05
CA LEU A 184 14.58 15.39 -16.16
C LEU A 184 15.27 16.75 -16.31
N GLN A 185 16.30 16.91 -17.16
CA GLN A 185 16.85 18.24 -17.51
C GLN A 185 15.78 19.23 -18.00
N TYR A 186 14.63 18.72 -18.43
CA TYR A 186 13.43 19.52 -18.71
C TYR A 186 12.81 20.16 -17.45
N GLN A 187 13.28 19.82 -16.25
CA GLN A 187 12.66 20.19 -14.98
C GLN A 187 13.41 21.29 -14.21
N LEU A 188 14.65 21.59 -14.54
CA LEU A 188 15.43 22.64 -13.85
C LEU A 188 14.85 24.06 -14.03
N ASN A 189 13.93 24.24 -14.98
CA ASN A 189 13.19 25.50 -15.19
C ASN A 189 11.72 25.43 -14.79
N LYS A 190 11.28 24.38 -14.09
CA LYS A 190 9.89 24.22 -13.66
C LYS A 190 9.65 24.85 -12.29
N LYS A 191 8.42 25.34 -12.12
CA LYS A 191 7.88 25.77 -10.83
C LYS A 191 8.08 24.65 -9.81
N ARG A 192 8.53 24.97 -8.60
CA ARG A 192 8.51 24.02 -7.50
C ARG A 192 7.09 23.55 -7.24
N SER A 193 6.93 22.30 -6.94
CA SER A 193 5.59 21.72 -6.75
C SER A 193 5.55 20.79 -5.56
N ILE A 194 4.41 20.79 -4.88
CA ILE A 194 4.03 19.77 -3.91
C ILE A 194 2.94 18.92 -4.54
N GLY A 195 3.14 17.59 -4.55
CA GLY A 195 2.15 16.65 -5.01
C GLY A 195 1.40 15.95 -3.89
N TYR A 196 0.15 15.60 -4.13
CA TYR A 196 -0.56 14.53 -3.48
C TYR A 196 -0.71 13.38 -4.49
N LEU A 197 -0.54 12.14 -4.05
CA LEU A 197 -0.74 10.95 -4.88
C LEU A 197 -1.62 9.95 -4.13
N GLY A 198 -2.78 9.61 -4.70
CA GLY A 198 -3.64 8.58 -4.13
C GLY A 198 -5.10 8.70 -4.50
N ARG A 199 -5.90 7.77 -3.97
CA ARG A 199 -7.35 7.84 -4.14
C ARG A 199 -7.93 9.03 -3.37
N LEU A 200 -8.82 9.80 -4.00
CA LEU A 200 -9.55 10.87 -3.33
C LEU A 200 -10.66 10.26 -2.46
N ASP A 201 -10.40 10.19 -1.17
CA ASP A 201 -11.27 9.62 -0.12
C ASP A 201 -11.08 10.46 1.15
N PRO A 202 -12.12 10.79 1.92
CA PRO A 202 -12.00 11.63 3.12
C PRO A 202 -10.93 11.18 4.12
N ARG A 203 -10.61 9.88 4.18
CA ARG A 203 -9.51 9.36 5.02
C ARG A 203 -8.13 9.86 4.62
N LYS A 204 -8.00 10.31 3.37
CA LYS A 204 -6.74 10.85 2.84
C LYS A 204 -6.54 12.32 3.18
N ASN A 205 -7.60 13.00 3.68
CA ASN A 205 -7.56 14.35 4.22
C ASN A 205 -6.90 15.38 3.28
N VAL A 206 -7.21 15.29 1.98
CA VAL A 206 -6.60 16.15 0.95
C VAL A 206 -6.98 17.63 1.17
N GLU A 207 -8.13 17.90 1.78
CA GLU A 207 -8.55 19.24 2.19
C GLU A 207 -7.57 19.92 3.15
N CYS A 208 -6.93 19.15 4.04
CA CYS A 208 -5.90 19.68 4.93
C CYS A 208 -4.74 20.32 4.11
N LEU A 209 -4.35 19.65 3.02
CA LEU A 209 -3.31 20.16 2.14
C LEU A 209 -3.76 21.40 1.37
N ILE A 210 -5.02 21.46 0.91
CA ILE A 210 -5.59 22.64 0.26
C ILE A 210 -5.64 23.83 1.20
N TYR A 211 -6.05 23.64 2.46
CA TYR A 211 -6.09 24.71 3.46
C TYR A 211 -4.68 25.15 3.88
N ALA A 212 -3.74 24.22 4.03
CA ALA A 212 -2.34 24.56 4.29
C ALA A 212 -1.73 25.38 3.14
N TRP A 213 -2.05 25.00 1.88
CA TRP A 213 -1.64 25.75 0.69
C TRP A 213 -2.26 27.14 0.64
N TYR A 214 -3.53 27.28 1.00
CA TYR A 214 -4.22 28.58 1.12
C TYR A 214 -3.55 29.51 2.12
N ASN A 215 -3.11 29.00 3.28
CA ASN A 215 -2.40 29.80 4.28
C ASN A 215 -1.07 30.37 3.75
N LEU A 216 -0.53 29.77 2.70
CA LEU A 216 0.75 30.16 2.08
C LEU A 216 0.56 30.85 0.71
N LYS A 217 -0.66 31.12 0.27
CA LYS A 217 -0.99 31.58 -1.10
C LYS A 217 -0.18 32.78 -1.57
N ASP A 218 0.05 33.75 -0.68
CA ASP A 218 0.77 34.99 -1.03
C ASP A 218 2.30 34.76 -1.18
N GLN A 219 2.81 33.65 -0.61
CA GLN A 219 4.22 33.27 -0.67
C GLN A 219 4.50 32.22 -1.76
N MET A 220 3.47 31.54 -2.25
CA MET A 220 3.56 30.40 -3.18
C MET A 220 2.94 30.73 -4.57
N GLN A 221 3.13 31.96 -5.04
CA GLN A 221 2.54 32.41 -6.31
C GLN A 221 3.17 31.74 -7.56
N ASN A 222 4.43 31.35 -7.46
CA ASN A 222 5.19 30.73 -8.55
C ASN A 222 5.28 29.21 -8.42
N GLU A 223 4.73 28.66 -7.36
CA GLU A 223 4.71 27.24 -7.04
C GLU A 223 3.37 26.60 -7.45
N GLU A 224 3.29 25.27 -7.38
CA GLU A 224 2.11 24.53 -7.78
C GLU A 224 1.76 23.43 -6.76
N LEU A 225 0.49 23.30 -6.42
CA LEU A 225 -0.06 22.12 -5.73
C LEU A 225 -0.68 21.17 -6.75
N VAL A 226 -0.20 19.92 -6.81
CA VAL A 226 -0.63 18.92 -7.79
C VAL A 226 -1.35 17.77 -7.10
N ILE A 227 -2.63 17.57 -7.40
CA ILE A 227 -3.46 16.50 -6.85
C ILE A 227 -3.61 15.40 -7.89
N ILE A 228 -2.90 14.27 -7.67
CA ILE A 228 -2.81 13.13 -8.57
C ILE A 228 -3.71 12.02 -8.05
N GLY A 229 -4.79 11.72 -8.78
CA GLY A 229 -5.71 10.64 -8.45
C GLY A 229 -7.16 10.97 -8.69
N SER A 230 -8.01 9.99 -8.47
CA SER A 230 -9.46 10.09 -8.51
C SER A 230 -10.07 9.24 -7.40
N GLY A 231 -11.37 9.36 -7.14
CA GLY A 231 -11.97 8.59 -6.07
C GLY A 231 -13.47 8.75 -5.93
N ASP A 232 -13.93 9.07 -4.74
CA ASP A 232 -15.34 9.38 -4.49
C ASP A 232 -15.71 10.71 -5.15
N ILE A 233 -16.68 10.69 -6.06
CA ILE A 233 -17.05 11.86 -6.86
C ILE A 233 -17.54 13.04 -5.99
N LYS A 234 -18.20 12.75 -4.87
CA LYS A 234 -18.69 13.80 -3.97
C LYS A 234 -17.53 14.51 -3.28
N TYR A 235 -16.54 13.70 -2.83
CA TYR A 235 -15.35 14.25 -2.19
C TYR A 235 -14.46 14.98 -3.20
N GLU A 236 -14.30 14.47 -4.42
CA GLU A 236 -13.57 15.15 -5.49
C GLU A 236 -14.19 16.51 -5.83
N ASN A 237 -15.53 16.55 -5.98
CA ASN A 237 -16.25 17.80 -6.21
C ASN A 237 -16.13 18.76 -5.02
N PHE A 238 -16.18 18.26 -3.78
CA PHE A 238 -15.93 19.07 -2.59
C PHE A 238 -14.55 19.73 -2.65
N LEU A 239 -13.49 18.98 -2.95
CA LEU A 239 -12.13 19.52 -3.04
C LEU A 239 -11.99 20.59 -4.13
N LYS A 240 -12.58 20.36 -5.31
CA LYS A 240 -12.58 21.34 -6.42
C LYS A 240 -13.35 22.61 -6.06
N ASN A 241 -14.50 22.48 -5.39
CA ASN A 241 -15.28 23.62 -4.93
C ASN A 241 -14.50 24.43 -3.86
N GLU A 242 -13.78 23.77 -2.95
CA GLU A 242 -12.93 24.46 -1.96
C GLU A 242 -11.79 25.25 -2.64
N VAL A 243 -11.14 24.67 -3.63
CA VAL A 243 -10.11 25.38 -4.42
C VAL A 243 -10.69 26.64 -5.09
N GLN A 244 -11.88 26.55 -5.68
CA GLN A 244 -12.59 27.70 -6.28
C GLN A 244 -12.99 28.74 -5.22
N ARG A 245 -13.60 28.30 -4.11
CA ARG A 245 -14.02 29.17 -3.00
C ARG A 245 -12.85 29.97 -2.40
N LEU A 246 -11.68 29.33 -2.31
CA LEU A 246 -10.45 29.92 -1.78
C LEU A 246 -9.67 30.72 -2.85
N GLN A 247 -10.17 30.78 -4.08
CA GLN A 247 -9.56 31.48 -5.23
C GLN A 247 -8.09 31.06 -5.48
N LEU A 248 -7.79 29.77 -5.33
CA LEU A 248 -6.46 29.22 -5.59
C LEU A 248 -6.32 28.94 -7.09
N THR A 249 -5.40 29.64 -7.77
CA THR A 249 -5.18 29.53 -9.24
C THR A 249 -4.07 28.56 -9.61
N ASN A 250 -3.30 28.10 -8.64
CA ASN A 250 -2.12 27.25 -8.82
C ASN A 250 -2.30 25.86 -8.21
N VAL A 251 -3.53 25.32 -8.25
CA VAL A 251 -3.85 23.94 -7.85
C VAL A 251 -4.30 23.15 -9.08
N LEU A 252 -3.59 22.08 -9.40
CA LEU A 252 -3.86 21.21 -10.55
C LEU A 252 -4.41 19.86 -10.12
N PHE A 253 -5.56 19.45 -10.64
CA PHE A 253 -6.09 18.09 -10.55
C PHE A 253 -5.78 17.33 -11.83
N THR A 254 -4.98 16.26 -11.76
CA THR A 254 -4.60 15.47 -12.95
C THR A 254 -5.59 14.35 -13.27
N GLY A 255 -6.43 13.97 -12.29
CA GLY A 255 -7.17 12.70 -12.36
C GLY A 255 -6.26 11.49 -12.09
N PHE A 256 -6.79 10.30 -12.39
CA PHE A 256 -6.05 9.04 -12.21
C PHE A 256 -4.96 8.90 -13.27
N LEU A 257 -3.73 8.67 -12.83
CA LEU A 257 -2.57 8.37 -13.69
C LEU A 257 -2.07 6.94 -13.42
N SER A 258 -1.52 6.30 -14.45
CA SER A 258 -0.92 4.97 -14.36
C SER A 258 0.29 4.83 -15.27
N GLY A 259 1.12 3.79 -15.04
CA GLY A 259 2.28 3.51 -15.87
C GLY A 259 3.25 4.70 -15.96
N ARG A 260 3.78 4.95 -17.15
CA ARG A 260 4.79 5.96 -17.39
C ARG A 260 4.34 7.37 -17.01
N GLU A 261 3.10 7.75 -17.31
CA GLU A 261 2.57 9.08 -16.96
C GLU A 261 2.59 9.34 -15.45
N LYS A 262 2.24 8.32 -14.66
CA LYS A 262 2.33 8.40 -13.18
C LYS A 262 3.78 8.62 -12.75
N TYR A 263 4.71 7.86 -13.30
CA TYR A 263 6.12 7.94 -12.94
C TYR A 263 6.74 9.29 -13.30
N ASP A 264 6.47 9.79 -14.51
CA ASP A 264 6.93 11.09 -14.96
C ASP A 264 6.36 12.22 -14.09
N ARG A 265 5.09 12.08 -13.67
CA ARG A 265 4.48 13.06 -12.76
C ARG A 265 5.08 13.02 -11.36
N ILE A 266 5.30 11.84 -10.77
CA ILE A 266 5.97 11.72 -9.47
C ILE A 266 7.36 12.31 -9.53
N ALA A 267 8.17 11.90 -10.50
CA ALA A 267 9.53 12.38 -10.67
C ALA A 267 9.62 13.90 -10.91
N SER A 268 8.52 14.52 -11.38
CA SER A 268 8.44 15.98 -11.59
C SER A 268 8.15 16.79 -10.34
N LEU A 269 7.77 16.14 -9.22
CA LEU A 269 7.45 16.84 -7.98
C LEU A 269 8.72 17.25 -7.24
N SER A 270 8.66 18.40 -6.56
CA SER A 270 9.68 18.78 -5.59
C SER A 270 9.53 18.00 -4.30
N TYR A 271 8.28 17.80 -3.86
CA TYR A 271 7.91 17.07 -2.64
C TYR A 271 6.59 16.35 -2.86
N LEU A 272 6.37 15.25 -2.13
CA LEU A 272 5.06 14.62 -1.99
C LEU A 272 4.49 14.91 -0.60
N ALA A 273 3.20 15.27 -0.50
CA ALA A 273 2.49 15.42 0.77
C ALA A 273 1.44 14.31 0.95
N VAL A 274 1.42 13.70 2.14
CA VAL A 274 0.51 12.60 2.49
C VAL A 274 -0.20 12.92 3.81
N PRO A 275 -1.28 13.73 3.80
CA PRO A 275 -2.01 14.17 4.99
C PRO A 275 -3.03 13.12 5.47
N SER A 276 -2.80 11.84 5.22
CA SER A 276 -3.75 10.78 5.53
C SER A 276 -4.02 10.68 7.03
N HIS A 277 -5.29 10.55 7.41
CA HIS A 277 -5.64 10.23 8.80
C HIS A 277 -5.11 8.87 9.22
N PHE A 278 -4.98 7.97 8.25
CA PHE A 278 -4.49 6.62 8.49
C PHE A 278 -3.99 5.96 7.20
N GLU A 279 -2.82 5.32 7.30
CA GLU A 279 -2.26 4.39 6.31
C GLU A 279 -1.76 3.13 6.98
N ASN A 280 -1.95 1.99 6.34
CA ASN A 280 -1.33 0.76 6.81
C ASN A 280 0.18 0.71 6.48
N PHE A 281 0.52 1.06 5.24
CA PHE A 281 1.91 1.14 4.80
C PHE A 281 2.22 2.48 4.12
N GLY A 282 1.33 2.98 3.24
CA GLY A 282 1.59 4.22 2.49
C GLY A 282 2.48 3.97 1.28
N MET A 283 2.01 3.14 0.34
CA MET A 283 2.73 2.82 -0.90
C MET A 283 3.18 4.06 -1.67
N ASN A 284 2.36 5.12 -1.68
CA ASN A 284 2.66 6.39 -2.33
C ASN A 284 3.90 7.10 -1.73
N ILE A 285 4.14 6.96 -0.42
CA ILE A 285 5.35 7.47 0.24
C ILE A 285 6.57 6.73 -0.31
N ALA A 286 6.53 5.42 -0.31
CA ALA A 286 7.63 4.61 -0.82
C ALA A 286 7.87 4.81 -2.33
N GLU A 287 6.80 4.97 -3.12
CA GLU A 287 6.89 5.32 -4.54
C GLU A 287 7.59 6.67 -4.72
N ALA A 288 7.21 7.72 -4.00
CA ALA A 288 7.85 9.04 -4.11
C ALA A 288 9.34 8.98 -3.76
N LEU A 289 9.68 8.33 -2.64
CA LEU A 289 11.08 8.15 -2.22
C LEU A 289 11.91 7.37 -3.26
N SER A 290 11.30 6.38 -3.95
CA SER A 290 11.98 5.64 -5.02
C SER A 290 12.29 6.51 -6.25
N PHE A 291 11.59 7.64 -6.40
CA PHE A 291 11.86 8.67 -7.42
C PHE A 291 12.67 9.86 -6.88
N LYS A 292 13.33 9.70 -5.72
CA LYS A 292 14.14 10.76 -5.08
C LYS A 292 13.32 12.01 -4.73
N VAL A 293 12.04 11.85 -4.44
CA VAL A 293 11.12 12.92 -4.02
C VAL A 293 10.93 12.86 -2.50
N PRO A 294 11.42 13.83 -1.73
CA PRO A 294 11.21 13.88 -0.29
C PRO A 294 9.73 14.03 0.08
N VAL A 295 9.35 13.54 1.26
CA VAL A 295 7.95 13.39 1.63
C VAL A 295 7.58 14.14 2.91
N LEU A 296 6.42 14.81 2.88
CA LEU A 296 5.76 15.37 4.07
C LEU A 296 4.59 14.42 4.43
N ALA A 297 4.73 13.63 5.48
CA ALA A 297 3.71 12.65 5.87
C ALA A 297 3.15 12.94 7.25
N SER A 298 1.86 12.67 7.41
CA SER A 298 1.23 12.74 8.73
C SER A 298 1.67 11.57 9.62
N LYS A 299 1.61 11.75 10.93
CA LYS A 299 1.75 10.67 11.93
C LYS A 299 0.64 9.60 11.85
N GLY A 300 -0.37 9.80 11.02
CA GLY A 300 -1.30 8.75 10.61
C GLY A 300 -0.69 7.71 9.65
N THR A 301 0.60 7.82 9.33
CA THR A 301 1.36 6.88 8.50
C THR A 301 2.49 6.25 9.30
N PRO A 302 2.89 4.97 9.06
CA PRO A 302 3.98 4.31 9.77
C PRO A 302 5.36 4.66 9.18
N TRP A 303 5.66 5.96 8.99
CA TRP A 303 6.84 6.44 8.28
C TRP A 303 7.76 7.32 9.13
N GLU A 304 8.00 6.93 10.39
CA GLU A 304 9.03 7.56 11.23
C GLU A 304 10.44 7.52 10.57
N ASP A 305 10.66 6.57 9.67
CA ASP A 305 11.87 6.48 8.85
C ASP A 305 12.18 7.77 8.06
N LEU A 306 11.19 8.62 7.77
CA LEU A 306 11.38 9.92 7.11
C LEU A 306 12.31 10.83 7.91
N ILE A 307 12.13 10.84 9.24
CA ILE A 307 12.95 11.63 10.16
C ILE A 307 14.31 10.98 10.36
N THR A 308 14.34 9.67 10.68
CA THR A 308 15.57 8.96 11.03
C THR A 308 16.55 8.87 9.87
N ASN A 309 16.05 8.94 8.62
CA ASN A 309 16.88 8.92 7.40
C ASN A 309 16.99 10.30 6.72
N ASN A 310 16.49 11.36 7.34
CA ASN A 310 16.60 12.72 6.82
C ASN A 310 16.09 12.86 5.37
N CYS A 311 14.91 12.27 5.08
CA CYS A 311 14.33 12.22 3.74
C CYS A 311 12.91 12.79 3.67
N GLY A 312 12.46 13.48 4.74
CA GLY A 312 11.14 14.09 4.78
C GLY A 312 10.74 14.58 6.17
N TRP A 313 9.47 14.82 6.34
CA TRP A 313 8.82 15.26 7.58
C TRP A 313 7.76 14.23 8.00
N TRP A 314 7.67 13.95 9.27
CA TRP A 314 6.63 13.12 9.88
C TRP A 314 5.98 13.92 11.00
N ILE A 315 4.81 14.50 10.71
CA ILE A 315 4.22 15.63 11.44
C ILE A 315 2.80 15.32 11.91
N GLU A 316 2.26 16.13 12.81
CA GLU A 316 0.85 16.01 13.22
C GLU A 316 -0.09 16.22 12.02
N ASN A 317 -1.23 15.54 12.05
CA ASN A 317 -2.20 15.57 10.96
C ASN A 317 -3.18 16.75 11.12
N ASP A 318 -2.67 17.95 11.03
CA ASP A 318 -3.43 19.19 11.11
C ASP A 318 -2.92 20.23 10.10
N ILE A 319 -3.75 21.24 9.83
CA ILE A 319 -3.47 22.28 8.84
C ILE A 319 -2.21 23.07 9.20
N GLN A 320 -2.02 23.41 10.49
CA GLN A 320 -0.89 24.23 10.92
C GLN A 320 0.44 23.52 10.73
N SER A 321 0.51 22.23 11.11
CA SER A 321 1.69 21.39 10.94
C SER A 321 2.07 21.24 9.47
N PHE A 322 1.08 20.99 8.59
CA PHE A 322 1.33 20.96 7.14
C PHE A 322 1.72 22.33 6.57
N THR A 323 1.10 23.43 7.04
CA THR A 323 1.49 24.80 6.63
C THR A 323 2.95 25.07 6.95
N THR A 324 3.39 24.77 8.17
CA THR A 324 4.77 24.98 8.61
C THR A 324 5.75 24.11 7.79
N ALA A 325 5.46 22.81 7.65
CA ALA A 325 6.35 21.91 6.93
C ALA A 325 6.44 22.22 5.42
N ILE A 326 5.34 22.64 4.80
CA ILE A 326 5.33 23.10 3.40
C ILE A 326 6.20 24.35 3.26
N HIS A 327 6.03 25.32 4.14
CA HIS A 327 6.82 26.56 4.12
C HIS A 327 8.31 26.27 4.28
N GLU A 328 8.69 25.41 5.22
CA GLU A 328 10.09 24.97 5.41
C GLU A 328 10.64 24.26 4.17
N ALA A 329 9.91 23.28 3.67
CA ALA A 329 10.32 22.47 2.50
C ALA A 329 10.57 23.35 1.26
N MET A 330 9.66 24.29 1.00
CA MET A 330 9.73 25.15 -0.18
C MET A 330 10.84 26.20 -0.10
N ARG A 331 11.39 26.46 1.08
CA ARG A 331 12.53 27.37 1.29
C ARG A 331 13.89 26.68 1.30
N LEU A 332 13.94 25.35 1.32
CA LEU A 332 15.20 24.62 1.26
C LEU A 332 15.95 24.92 -0.06
N SER A 333 17.28 24.94 0.01
CA SER A 333 18.10 24.99 -1.20
C SER A 333 17.87 23.74 -2.04
N GLU A 334 18.08 23.86 -3.34
CA GLU A 334 17.97 22.73 -4.25
C GLU A 334 18.93 21.60 -3.88
N SER A 335 20.15 21.94 -3.45
CA SER A 335 21.13 20.96 -2.97
C SER A 335 20.62 20.15 -1.79
N LYS A 336 19.97 20.81 -0.82
CA LYS A 336 19.42 20.11 0.36
C LYS A 336 18.24 19.23 -0.01
N ARG A 337 17.36 19.68 -0.89
CA ARG A 337 16.25 18.88 -1.42
C ARG A 337 16.76 17.62 -2.13
N LEU A 338 17.78 17.75 -2.97
CA LEU A 338 18.38 16.62 -3.69
C LEU A 338 19.04 15.64 -2.73
N GLU A 339 19.75 16.12 -1.71
CA GLU A 339 20.31 15.28 -0.63
C GLU A 339 19.22 14.46 0.09
N MET A 340 18.12 15.11 0.47
CA MET A 340 16.98 14.43 1.08
C MET A 340 16.36 13.38 0.13
N GLY A 341 16.26 13.71 -1.15
CA GLY A 341 15.78 12.77 -2.18
C GLY A 341 16.65 11.54 -2.30
N GLU A 342 17.98 11.71 -2.31
CA GLU A 342 18.94 10.61 -2.35
C GLU A 342 18.87 9.74 -1.10
N ASN A 343 18.73 10.35 0.06
CA ASN A 343 18.53 9.63 1.32
C ASN A 343 17.26 8.76 1.28
N GLY A 344 16.16 9.30 0.75
CA GLY A 344 14.91 8.57 0.56
C GLY A 344 15.05 7.38 -0.40
N TYR A 345 15.72 7.58 -1.52
CA TYR A 345 16.01 6.51 -2.47
C TYR A 345 16.86 5.40 -1.82
N ASN A 346 17.90 5.76 -1.06
CA ASN A 346 18.74 4.81 -0.35
C ASN A 346 17.97 4.04 0.73
N LEU A 347 17.06 4.70 1.45
CA LEU A 347 16.16 4.04 2.39
C LEU A 347 15.33 2.96 1.67
N ILE A 348 14.69 3.31 0.54
CA ILE A 348 13.90 2.34 -0.23
C ILE A 348 14.77 1.18 -0.72
N LYS A 349 15.93 1.46 -1.30
CA LYS A 349 16.86 0.47 -1.83
C LYS A 349 17.33 -0.52 -0.76
N ASN A 350 17.60 -0.04 0.44
CA ASN A 350 18.20 -0.86 1.50
C ASN A 350 17.19 -1.61 2.37
N LYS A 351 15.96 -1.10 2.52
CA LYS A 351 14.97 -1.65 3.45
C LYS A 351 13.71 -2.18 2.75
N TYR A 352 13.23 -1.51 1.71
CA TYR A 352 11.90 -1.72 1.12
C TYR A 352 11.93 -2.28 -0.31
N ALA A 353 13.11 -2.34 -0.95
CA ALA A 353 13.25 -2.88 -2.31
C ALA A 353 12.76 -4.33 -2.37
N THR A 354 12.21 -4.70 -3.52
CA THR A 354 11.59 -6.02 -3.73
C THR A 354 12.53 -7.17 -3.37
N ASP A 355 13.83 -7.09 -3.68
CA ASP A 355 14.81 -8.13 -3.34
C ASP A 355 14.99 -8.30 -1.83
N LYS A 356 14.98 -7.21 -1.06
CA LYS A 356 15.10 -7.23 0.41
C LYS A 356 13.88 -7.83 1.09
N VAL A 357 12.70 -7.45 0.62
CA VAL A 357 11.42 -7.98 1.13
C VAL A 357 11.27 -9.46 0.76
N VAL A 358 11.56 -9.81 -0.48
CA VAL A 358 11.52 -11.19 -0.99
C VAL A 358 12.47 -12.10 -0.23
N TYR A 359 13.67 -11.62 0.11
CA TYR A 359 14.60 -12.40 0.94
C TYR A 359 13.96 -12.77 2.28
N LYS A 360 13.39 -11.80 3.01
CA LYS A 360 12.71 -12.05 4.30
C LYS A 360 11.49 -12.97 4.14
N MET A 361 10.70 -12.76 3.10
CA MET A 361 9.51 -13.59 2.83
C MET A 361 9.89 -15.03 2.48
N ASN A 362 10.94 -15.23 1.69
CA ASN A 362 11.46 -16.57 1.39
C ASN A 362 11.98 -17.27 2.65
N LEU A 363 12.67 -16.54 3.53
CA LEU A 363 13.13 -17.07 4.80
C LEU A 363 11.94 -17.52 5.66
N LEU A 364 10.89 -16.68 5.78
CA LEU A 364 9.66 -17.01 6.48
C LEU A 364 8.99 -18.27 5.90
N TYR A 365 8.79 -18.34 4.59
CA TYR A 365 8.13 -19.48 3.96
C TYR A 365 8.90 -20.78 4.12
N LYS A 366 10.22 -20.74 3.94
CA LYS A 366 11.07 -21.92 4.14
C LYS A 366 11.00 -22.43 5.57
N SER A 367 11.03 -21.53 6.54
CA SER A 367 10.92 -21.88 7.96
C SER A 367 9.57 -22.48 8.32
N ILE A 368 8.49 -21.89 7.82
CA ILE A 368 7.12 -22.42 8.00
C ILE A 368 6.99 -23.83 7.42
N VAL A 369 7.48 -24.06 6.19
CA VAL A 369 7.38 -25.36 5.53
C VAL A 369 8.25 -26.43 6.22
N LYS A 370 9.40 -26.03 6.80
CA LYS A 370 10.24 -26.92 7.62
C LYS A 370 9.69 -27.17 9.03
N GLY A 371 8.77 -26.32 9.50
CA GLY A 371 8.25 -26.37 10.87
C GLY A 371 9.18 -25.78 11.93
N GLU A 372 10.19 -25.00 11.53
CA GLU A 372 11.21 -24.43 12.42
C GLU A 372 11.39 -22.95 12.14
N PHE A 373 11.21 -22.10 13.16
CA PHE A 373 11.56 -20.69 13.06
C PHE A 373 13.05 -20.50 13.44
N SER A 374 13.84 -20.01 12.50
CA SER A 374 15.25 -19.74 12.69
C SER A 374 15.48 -18.53 13.61
N SER A 375 16.54 -18.54 14.39
CA SER A 375 16.98 -17.39 15.21
C SER A 375 17.35 -16.15 14.38
N GLU A 376 17.62 -16.32 13.08
CA GLU A 376 17.85 -15.20 12.14
C GLU A 376 16.59 -14.37 11.84
N MET A 377 15.41 -14.87 12.22
CA MET A 377 14.13 -14.19 11.98
C MET A 377 13.78 -13.24 13.12
N ASN A 378 14.57 -12.18 13.29
CA ASN A 378 14.30 -11.11 14.27
C ASN A 378 13.04 -10.27 13.94
N PHE A 379 12.30 -10.62 12.90
CA PHE A 379 11.06 -10.00 12.45
C PHE A 379 9.82 -10.87 12.71
N VAL A 380 9.91 -11.97 13.43
CA VAL A 380 8.78 -12.82 13.86
C VAL A 380 8.58 -12.66 15.37
N TYR A 381 7.33 -12.37 15.77
CA TYR A 381 6.92 -12.02 17.13
C TYR A 381 5.82 -12.93 17.66
#